data_c7eb19c37fe88fb6e42c6bdcf41443ff
#
_entry.id   c7eb19c37fe88fb6e42c6bdcf41443ff
#
_cell.length_a   1.000
_cell.length_b   1.000
_cell.length_c   1.000
_cell.angle_alpha   90.00
_cell.angle_beta   90.00
_cell.angle_gamma   90.00
#
_symmetry.space_group_name_H-M   'P 1'
#
loop_
_entity.id
_entity.type
_entity.pdbx_description
1 polymer ?
#
loop_
_entity_poly.entity_id
_entity_poly.type
_entity_poly.pdbx_seq_one_letter_code
_entity_poly.pdbx_strand_id
1 'polypeptide(L)'
;MYCYVDESGNTGNTLFDPAQPILYYGLITSKTNLDVSAEPLLRAARAKLGVERLHANELGVGRLSEVALSLGRFALKRDVRFSLYKVVKRDHAIISFFDQVFDSGVNEAVRWDHYWTPLRYPLLFKVAYLFDEETAKAAWAARVERNPARAAKALQKLCATLQDRIHRLPDARSRDLISGALKWAAANPFDISYGVGNKDSALQISPNLVGFQQVLQSAAAQAQKQSRQVRQIVVDRQTQFNRAQGELADIYRAMRGHKQSMGPGMPELDMTNMPEVPPDFRPGDQSAGLELVDVVLWVAKRWQEDKPLSPGLGEMFNAFAKRGGTDEVSLSGLEHRWSFLANLPVPDGPLPDDLTKQIARW
;
A
#
# COMPACT_ATOMS: atom_id res chain seq x y z
N MET A 1 -7.31 -14.21 -16.09
CA MET A 1 -7.92 -13.58 -14.90
C MET A 1 -8.31 -12.15 -15.25
N TYR A 2 -9.44 -11.69 -14.79
CA TYR A 2 -9.93 -10.32 -14.91
C TYR A 2 -9.82 -9.64 -13.54
N CYS A 3 -9.38 -8.39 -13.52
CA CYS A 3 -9.16 -7.60 -12.34
C CYS A 3 -9.99 -6.31 -12.41
N TYR A 4 -10.62 -5.94 -11.29
CA TYR A 4 -11.40 -4.72 -11.15
C TYR A 4 -10.94 -4.00 -9.89
N VAL A 5 -10.61 -2.74 -10.02
CA VAL A 5 -9.93 -1.95 -8.99
C VAL A 5 -10.68 -0.68 -8.72
N ASP A 6 -10.92 -0.40 -7.46
CA ASP A 6 -11.49 0.86 -6.99
C ASP A 6 -10.78 1.29 -5.69
N GLU A 7 -10.84 2.56 -5.34
CA GLU A 7 -10.28 3.07 -4.11
C GLU A 7 -11.31 3.91 -3.33
N SER A 8 -11.05 4.04 -2.04
CA SER A 8 -11.86 4.83 -1.13
C SER A 8 -11.01 5.62 -0.15
N GLY A 9 -11.21 6.90 -0.11
CA GLY A 9 -10.47 7.87 0.70
C GLY A 9 -9.88 8.98 -0.17
N ASN A 10 -9.30 10.00 0.47
CA ASN A 10 -8.59 11.06 -0.25
C ASN A 10 -7.26 10.52 -0.79
N THR A 11 -7.09 10.55 -2.08
CA THR A 11 -5.94 9.99 -2.81
C THR A 11 -4.81 11.00 -3.05
N GLY A 12 -5.07 12.29 -2.75
CA GLY A 12 -4.10 13.37 -2.95
C GLY A 12 -2.97 13.43 -1.93
N ASN A 13 -2.12 14.44 -2.06
CA ASN A 13 -0.97 14.65 -1.16
C ASN A 13 -1.37 15.18 0.24
N THR A 14 -2.65 15.38 0.51
CA THR A 14 -3.16 15.80 1.83
C THR A 14 -3.31 14.58 2.73
N LEU A 15 -2.22 14.17 3.40
CA LEU A 15 -2.20 12.96 4.22
C LEU A 15 -2.97 13.10 5.54
N PHE A 16 -3.00 14.30 6.10
CA PHE A 16 -3.46 14.52 7.48
C PHE A 16 -4.89 15.07 7.53
N ASP A 17 -5.78 14.52 6.70
CA ASP A 17 -7.22 14.75 6.81
C ASP A 17 -7.78 13.81 7.89
N PRO A 18 -8.27 14.35 9.03
CA PRO A 18 -8.80 13.51 10.11
C PRO A 18 -10.03 12.70 9.71
N ALA A 19 -10.79 13.16 8.71
CA ALA A 19 -11.95 12.44 8.19
C ALA A 19 -11.57 11.23 7.32
N GLN A 20 -10.33 11.21 6.81
CA GLN A 20 -9.87 10.18 5.89
C GLN A 20 -8.41 9.79 6.17
N PRO A 21 -8.09 9.23 7.35
CA PRO A 21 -6.73 8.91 7.77
C PRO A 21 -6.12 7.74 7.00
N ILE A 22 -6.95 6.92 6.34
CA ILE A 22 -6.57 5.72 5.61
C ILE A 22 -7.06 5.81 4.16
N LEU A 23 -6.22 5.44 3.22
CA LEU A 23 -6.60 5.15 1.85
C LEU A 23 -6.79 3.64 1.71
N TYR A 24 -7.92 3.23 1.14
CA TYR A 24 -8.23 1.84 0.86
C TYR A 24 -8.23 1.60 -0.64
N TYR A 25 -7.71 0.45 -1.06
CA TYR A 25 -7.87 -0.11 -2.40
C TYR A 25 -8.59 -1.45 -2.32
N GLY A 26 -9.61 -1.62 -3.17
CA GLY A 26 -10.27 -2.87 -3.41
C GLY A 26 -9.82 -3.49 -4.74
N LEU A 27 -9.47 -4.76 -4.72
CA LEU A 27 -9.19 -5.55 -5.92
C LEU A 27 -10.14 -6.73 -5.97
N ILE A 28 -11.03 -6.76 -6.96
CA ILE A 28 -11.78 -7.97 -7.30
C ILE A 28 -11.05 -8.71 -8.41
N THR A 29 -10.86 -10.02 -8.24
CA THR A 29 -10.36 -10.92 -9.27
C THR A 29 -11.38 -11.99 -9.62
N SER A 30 -11.51 -12.31 -10.92
CA SER A 30 -12.45 -13.30 -11.44
C SER A 30 -11.84 -14.11 -12.59
N LYS A 31 -12.34 -15.33 -12.75
CA LYS A 31 -12.00 -16.19 -13.90
C LYS A 31 -12.72 -15.76 -15.19
N THR A 32 -13.82 -15.05 -15.06
CA THR A 32 -14.67 -14.58 -16.18
C THR A 32 -14.75 -13.06 -16.16
N ASN A 33 -15.02 -12.48 -17.33
CA ASN A 33 -15.31 -11.04 -17.43
C ASN A 33 -16.60 -10.74 -16.65
N LEU A 34 -16.50 -9.91 -15.59
CA LEU A 34 -17.64 -9.54 -14.75
C LEU A 34 -18.59 -8.57 -15.45
N ASP A 35 -18.11 -7.78 -16.40
CA ASP A 35 -18.96 -6.87 -17.19
C ASP A 35 -19.99 -7.67 -18.02
N VAL A 36 -19.71 -8.96 -18.26
CA VAL A 36 -20.64 -9.87 -18.91
C VAL A 36 -21.34 -10.77 -17.89
N SER A 37 -20.58 -11.42 -17.01
CA SER A 37 -21.10 -12.51 -16.16
C SER A 37 -21.84 -12.02 -14.92
N ALA A 38 -21.57 -10.80 -14.43
CA ALA A 38 -22.26 -10.20 -13.30
C ALA A 38 -23.41 -9.26 -13.73
N GLU A 39 -23.42 -8.78 -14.98
CA GLU A 39 -24.41 -7.82 -15.46
C GLU A 39 -25.88 -8.27 -15.26
N PRO A 40 -26.28 -9.53 -15.53
CA PRO A 40 -27.66 -9.96 -15.27
C PRO A 40 -28.06 -9.86 -13.79
N LEU A 41 -27.13 -10.17 -12.89
CA LEU A 41 -27.34 -10.05 -11.44
C LEU A 41 -27.48 -8.60 -11.01
N LEU A 42 -26.58 -7.74 -11.47
CA LEU A 42 -26.60 -6.32 -11.13
C LEU A 42 -27.81 -5.59 -11.70
N ARG A 43 -28.23 -5.95 -12.92
CA ARG A 43 -29.48 -5.46 -13.50
C ARG A 43 -30.69 -5.81 -12.63
N ALA A 44 -30.78 -7.05 -12.14
CA ALA A 44 -31.84 -7.45 -11.22
C ALA A 44 -31.77 -6.71 -9.89
N ALA A 45 -30.56 -6.50 -9.36
CA ALA A 45 -30.34 -5.73 -8.13
C ALA A 45 -30.72 -4.25 -8.30
N ARG A 46 -30.31 -3.60 -9.40
CA ARG A 46 -30.70 -2.23 -9.74
C ARG A 46 -32.20 -2.06 -9.88
N ALA A 47 -32.85 -2.99 -10.60
CA ALA A 47 -34.31 -2.98 -10.74
C ALA A 47 -35.03 -3.12 -9.39
N LYS A 48 -34.56 -4.03 -8.53
CA LYS A 48 -35.11 -4.23 -7.18
C LYS A 48 -34.99 -2.96 -6.32
N LEU A 49 -33.88 -2.26 -6.43
CA LEU A 49 -33.60 -1.05 -5.64
C LEU A 49 -34.10 0.23 -6.32
N GLY A 50 -34.59 0.18 -7.54
CA GLY A 50 -35.06 1.34 -8.29
C GLY A 50 -33.96 2.37 -8.55
N VAL A 51 -32.75 1.89 -8.95
CA VAL A 51 -31.58 2.72 -9.25
C VAL A 51 -30.96 2.33 -10.58
N GLU A 52 -30.22 3.26 -11.19
CA GLU A 52 -29.49 3.00 -12.42
C GLU A 52 -28.15 2.31 -12.17
N ARG A 53 -27.53 2.57 -10.99
CA ARG A 53 -26.25 2.04 -10.55
C ARG A 53 -26.30 1.70 -9.04
N LEU A 54 -25.59 0.63 -8.63
CA LEU A 54 -25.33 0.38 -7.22
C LEU A 54 -24.15 1.26 -6.76
N HIS A 55 -24.44 2.43 -6.22
CA HIS A 55 -23.44 3.24 -5.56
C HIS A 55 -23.57 3.09 -4.05
N ALA A 56 -22.60 2.41 -3.43
CA ALA A 56 -22.74 1.95 -2.05
C ALA A 56 -22.96 3.06 -1.05
N ASN A 57 -22.28 4.19 -1.22
CA ASN A 57 -22.43 5.33 -0.31
C ASN A 57 -23.82 5.98 -0.38
N GLU A 58 -24.45 5.99 -1.55
CA GLU A 58 -25.81 6.53 -1.74
C GLU A 58 -26.89 5.57 -1.22
N LEU A 59 -26.69 4.28 -1.40
CA LEU A 59 -27.64 3.24 -0.98
C LEU A 59 -27.64 3.03 0.54
N GLY A 60 -26.46 3.08 1.14
CA GLY A 60 -26.31 2.84 2.57
C GLY A 60 -26.60 1.38 2.98
N VAL A 61 -26.48 1.10 4.30
CA VAL A 61 -26.62 -0.25 4.86
C VAL A 61 -27.99 -0.86 4.56
N GLY A 62 -29.08 -0.10 4.71
CA GLY A 62 -30.44 -0.62 4.59
C GLY A 62 -30.74 -1.18 3.19
N ARG A 63 -30.57 -0.35 2.16
CA ARG A 63 -30.90 -0.73 0.78
C ARG A 63 -29.93 -1.79 0.24
N LEU A 64 -28.62 -1.69 0.51
CA LEU A 64 -27.65 -2.71 0.11
C LEU A 64 -27.93 -4.07 0.74
N SER A 65 -28.46 -4.11 1.97
CA SER A 65 -28.81 -5.39 2.63
C SER A 65 -29.84 -6.21 1.85
N GLU A 66 -30.72 -5.53 1.08
CA GLU A 66 -31.76 -6.23 0.30
C GLU A 66 -31.18 -7.11 -0.83
N VAL A 67 -29.99 -6.77 -1.33
CA VAL A 67 -29.34 -7.50 -2.44
C VAL A 67 -28.10 -8.26 -1.99
N ALA A 68 -27.62 -8.05 -0.77
CA ALA A 68 -26.36 -8.58 -0.25
C ALA A 68 -26.21 -10.08 -0.43
N LEU A 69 -27.23 -10.88 -0.01
CA LEU A 69 -27.15 -12.34 -0.11
C LEU A 69 -27.04 -12.84 -1.56
N SER A 70 -27.69 -12.18 -2.50
CA SER A 70 -27.59 -12.55 -3.93
C SER A 70 -26.19 -12.29 -4.48
N LEU A 71 -25.57 -11.15 -4.11
CA LEU A 71 -24.19 -10.81 -4.48
C LEU A 71 -23.21 -11.81 -3.85
N GLY A 72 -23.37 -12.16 -2.56
CA GLY A 72 -22.51 -13.13 -1.89
C GLY A 72 -22.61 -14.54 -2.50
N ARG A 73 -23.80 -15.02 -2.83
CA ARG A 73 -24.00 -16.31 -3.53
C ARG A 73 -23.34 -16.32 -4.91
N PHE A 74 -23.41 -15.21 -5.64
CA PHE A 74 -22.73 -15.06 -6.93
C PHE A 74 -21.21 -15.18 -6.75
N ALA A 75 -20.63 -14.48 -5.77
CA ALA A 75 -19.20 -14.54 -5.50
C ALA A 75 -18.71 -15.97 -5.22
N LEU A 76 -19.42 -16.71 -4.38
CA LEU A 76 -19.09 -18.11 -4.08
C LEU A 76 -19.20 -19.01 -5.30
N LYS A 77 -20.31 -18.89 -6.06
CA LYS A 77 -20.58 -19.71 -7.25
C LYS A 77 -19.56 -19.48 -8.37
N ARG A 78 -19.09 -18.23 -8.54
CA ARG A 78 -18.19 -17.84 -9.64
C ARG A 78 -16.73 -17.77 -9.22
N ASP A 79 -16.38 -18.07 -7.97
CA ASP A 79 -15.04 -17.93 -7.40
C ASP A 79 -14.49 -16.50 -7.60
N VAL A 80 -15.34 -15.49 -7.35
CA VAL A 80 -14.97 -14.09 -7.35
C VAL A 80 -14.29 -13.79 -6.02
N ARG A 81 -13.13 -13.15 -6.03
CA ARG A 81 -12.30 -12.91 -4.85
C ARG A 81 -12.06 -11.43 -4.67
N PHE A 82 -12.11 -10.99 -3.44
CA PHE A 82 -11.84 -9.61 -3.08
C PHE A 82 -10.59 -9.53 -2.19
N SER A 83 -9.70 -8.61 -2.51
CA SER A 83 -8.54 -8.26 -1.69
C SER A 83 -8.59 -6.78 -1.31
N LEU A 84 -8.15 -6.49 -0.09
CA LEU A 84 -8.14 -5.15 0.49
C LEU A 84 -6.71 -4.71 0.77
N TYR A 85 -6.35 -3.51 0.33
CA TYR A 85 -5.08 -2.87 0.65
C TYR A 85 -5.33 -1.54 1.35
N LYS A 86 -4.48 -1.25 2.35
CA LYS A 86 -4.59 -0.02 3.15
C LYS A 86 -3.27 0.74 3.13
N VAL A 87 -3.36 2.05 3.04
CA VAL A 87 -2.24 2.95 3.31
C VAL A 87 -2.65 3.85 4.47
N VAL A 88 -2.06 3.62 5.64
CA VAL A 88 -2.21 4.50 6.80
C VAL A 88 -1.37 5.74 6.54
N LYS A 89 -2.02 6.86 6.26
CA LYS A 89 -1.38 8.06 5.70
C LYS A 89 -0.33 8.68 6.62
N ARG A 90 -0.61 8.74 7.93
CA ARG A 90 0.38 9.21 8.90
C ARG A 90 1.63 8.35 8.91
N ASP A 91 1.45 7.04 8.92
CA ASP A 91 2.54 6.08 8.95
C ASP A 91 3.35 6.14 7.65
N HIS A 92 2.68 6.33 6.51
CA HIS A 92 3.33 6.52 5.22
C HIS A 92 4.28 7.72 5.23
N ALA A 93 3.92 8.83 5.88
CA ALA A 93 4.82 9.98 6.02
C ALA A 93 6.10 9.61 6.81
N ILE A 94 5.95 8.85 7.89
CA ILE A 94 7.07 8.43 8.74
C ILE A 94 7.94 7.39 8.01
N ILE A 95 7.33 6.41 7.36
CA ILE A 95 8.02 5.39 6.56
C ILE A 95 8.80 6.05 5.42
N SER A 96 8.18 7.00 4.72
CA SER A 96 8.84 7.76 3.65
C SER A 96 10.02 8.60 4.16
N PHE A 97 9.91 9.17 5.37
CA PHE A 97 11.06 9.83 6.02
C PHE A 97 12.17 8.83 6.30
N PHE A 98 11.84 7.70 6.90
CA PHE A 98 12.83 6.67 7.22
C PHE A 98 13.54 6.17 5.94
N ASP A 99 12.79 5.81 4.93
CA ASP A 99 13.34 5.26 3.69
C ASP A 99 14.25 6.25 2.96
N GLN A 100 14.03 7.56 3.11
CA GLN A 100 14.86 8.56 2.47
C GLN A 100 16.08 8.96 3.34
N VAL A 101 15.90 9.08 4.65
CA VAL A 101 16.93 9.60 5.55
C VAL A 101 17.86 8.50 6.07
N PHE A 102 17.35 7.28 6.20
CA PHE A 102 18.11 6.14 6.73
C PHE A 102 18.54 5.16 5.62
N ASP A 103 18.44 5.53 4.35
CA ASP A 103 19.00 4.74 3.27
C ASP A 103 20.53 4.70 3.36
N SER A 104 21.06 3.52 3.64
CA SER A 104 22.53 3.31 3.76
C SER A 104 23.28 3.45 2.44
N GLY A 105 22.60 3.50 1.30
CA GLY A 105 23.19 3.82 0.00
C GLY A 105 23.48 5.30 -0.18
N VAL A 106 22.89 6.15 0.69
CA VAL A 106 23.06 7.62 0.65
C VAL A 106 23.61 8.14 1.96
N ASN A 107 23.05 7.75 3.10
CA ASN A 107 23.45 8.22 4.41
C ASN A 107 24.60 7.36 4.96
N GLU A 108 25.82 7.89 4.89
CA GLU A 108 27.05 7.20 5.31
C GLU A 108 27.09 6.85 6.81
N ALA A 109 26.29 7.53 7.64
CA ALA A 109 26.16 7.20 9.06
C ALA A 109 25.26 5.99 9.34
N VAL A 110 24.56 5.48 8.34
CA VAL A 110 23.70 4.29 8.46
C VAL A 110 24.44 3.08 7.94
N ARG A 111 24.61 2.09 8.78
CA ARG A 111 25.24 0.83 8.36
C ARG A 111 24.32 0.05 7.45
N TRP A 112 24.91 -0.66 6.49
CA TRP A 112 24.21 -1.51 5.52
C TRP A 112 23.24 -2.50 6.19
N ASP A 113 23.68 -3.20 7.24
CA ASP A 113 22.91 -4.21 7.95
C ASP A 113 21.67 -3.65 8.67
N HIS A 114 21.66 -2.36 9.00
CA HIS A 114 20.52 -1.68 9.61
C HIS A 114 19.44 -1.24 8.61
N TYR A 115 19.73 -1.27 7.32
CA TYR A 115 18.78 -0.89 6.28
C TYR A 115 18.36 -2.06 5.37
N TRP A 116 19.30 -2.91 4.96
CA TRP A 116 19.06 -4.01 4.01
C TRP A 116 18.85 -5.37 4.68
N THR A 117 18.61 -5.42 5.97
CA THR A 117 18.24 -6.62 6.73
C THR A 117 16.99 -6.37 7.57
N PRO A 118 16.39 -7.40 8.18
CA PRO A 118 15.26 -7.22 9.09
C PRO A 118 15.51 -6.26 10.26
N LEU A 119 16.75 -5.91 10.58
CA LEU A 119 17.08 -4.90 11.59
C LEU A 119 16.53 -3.50 11.25
N ARG A 120 16.17 -3.27 9.98
CA ARG A 120 15.47 -2.03 9.59
C ARG A 120 14.13 -1.83 10.33
N TYR A 121 13.43 -2.92 10.64
CA TYR A 121 12.13 -2.80 11.32
C TYR A 121 12.26 -2.21 12.73
N PRO A 122 13.06 -2.78 13.66
CA PRO A 122 13.25 -2.16 14.96
C PRO A 122 13.88 -0.76 14.88
N LEU A 123 14.74 -0.48 13.89
CA LEU A 123 15.28 0.86 13.68
C LEU A 123 14.17 1.83 13.27
N LEU A 124 13.32 1.47 12.32
CA LEU A 124 12.15 2.25 11.89
C LEU A 124 11.21 2.53 13.07
N PHE A 125 10.88 1.53 13.89
CA PHE A 125 9.98 1.73 15.05
C PHE A 125 10.57 2.70 16.07
N LYS A 126 11.86 2.64 16.31
CA LYS A 126 12.57 3.59 17.21
C LYS A 126 12.58 5.00 16.63
N VAL A 127 12.77 5.15 15.32
CA VAL A 127 12.63 6.44 14.64
C VAL A 127 11.19 6.93 14.73
N ALA A 128 10.20 6.08 14.44
CA ALA A 128 8.78 6.43 14.51
C ALA A 128 8.35 6.87 15.92
N TYR A 129 8.93 6.29 16.97
CA TYR A 129 8.68 6.68 18.37
C TYR A 129 9.07 8.15 18.68
N LEU A 130 9.97 8.73 17.90
CA LEU A 130 10.35 10.14 18.03
C LEU A 130 9.33 11.10 17.40
N PHE A 131 8.41 10.60 16.58
CA PHE A 131 7.42 11.41 15.87
C PHE A 131 6.17 11.62 16.71
N ASP A 132 5.69 12.84 16.69
CA ASP A 132 4.29 13.19 16.96
C ASP A 132 3.59 13.56 15.65
N GLU A 133 2.33 13.94 15.72
CA GLU A 133 1.56 14.30 14.53
C GLU A 133 2.14 15.51 13.80
N GLU A 134 2.60 16.52 14.54
CA GLU A 134 3.15 17.76 13.97
C GLU A 134 4.48 17.51 13.24
N THR A 135 5.35 16.66 13.79
CA THR A 135 6.59 16.27 13.11
C THR A 135 6.32 15.38 11.90
N ALA A 136 5.31 14.51 11.94
CA ALA A 136 4.91 13.73 10.77
C ALA A 136 4.33 14.61 9.65
N LYS A 137 3.53 15.62 9.98
CA LYS A 137 3.08 16.66 9.04
C LYS A 137 4.24 17.43 8.43
N ALA A 138 5.20 17.85 9.27
CA ALA A 138 6.39 18.59 8.81
C ALA A 138 7.26 17.72 7.90
N ALA A 139 7.44 16.43 8.21
CA ALA A 139 8.18 15.48 7.38
C ALA A 139 7.53 15.34 6.00
N TRP A 140 6.20 15.17 5.95
CA TRP A 140 5.50 15.06 4.69
C TRP A 140 5.51 16.37 3.88
N ALA A 141 5.31 17.50 4.53
CA ALA A 141 5.37 18.81 3.87
C ALA A 141 6.75 19.04 3.23
N ALA A 142 7.84 18.69 3.93
CA ALA A 142 9.20 18.75 3.39
C ALA A 142 9.41 17.74 2.26
N ARG A 143 8.80 16.55 2.34
CA ARG A 143 8.93 15.49 1.34
C ARG A 143 8.30 15.87 0.00
N VAL A 144 7.17 16.59 0.01
CA VAL A 144 6.47 17.06 -1.20
C VAL A 144 6.89 18.47 -1.65
N GLU A 145 7.82 19.11 -0.94
CA GLU A 145 8.36 20.43 -1.33
C GLU A 145 9.15 20.31 -2.63
N ARG A 146 8.87 21.20 -3.58
CA ARG A 146 9.45 21.18 -4.92
C ARG A 146 10.72 22.01 -5.06
N ASN A 147 10.90 22.96 -4.16
CA ASN A 147 12.12 23.77 -4.15
C ASN A 147 13.20 23.05 -3.32
N PRO A 148 14.35 22.65 -3.93
CA PRO A 148 15.37 21.88 -3.23
C PRO A 148 15.94 22.57 -2.00
N ALA A 149 16.14 23.90 -2.06
CA ALA A 149 16.67 24.66 -0.92
C ALA A 149 15.67 24.74 0.24
N ARG A 150 14.37 24.87 -0.06
CA ARG A 150 13.33 24.83 0.97
C ARG A 150 13.18 23.43 1.57
N ALA A 151 13.22 22.39 0.76
CA ALA A 151 13.19 21.00 1.21
C ALA A 151 14.40 20.70 2.12
N ALA A 152 15.61 21.10 1.72
CA ALA A 152 16.83 20.94 2.52
C ALA A 152 16.74 21.65 3.87
N LYS A 153 16.28 22.90 3.91
CA LYS A 153 16.08 23.66 5.17
C LYS A 153 15.02 23.03 6.06
N ALA A 154 13.93 22.53 5.47
CA ALA A 154 12.87 21.84 6.22
C ALA A 154 13.37 20.51 6.80
N LEU A 155 14.15 19.73 6.04
CA LEU A 155 14.80 18.52 6.51
C LEU A 155 15.75 18.79 7.70
N GLN A 156 16.60 19.81 7.57
CA GLN A 156 17.51 20.21 8.67
C GLN A 156 16.75 20.52 9.96
N LYS A 157 15.67 21.32 9.86
CA LYS A 157 14.82 21.65 11.02
C LYS A 157 14.18 20.39 11.61
N LEU A 158 13.68 19.50 10.77
CA LEU A 158 13.06 18.25 11.20
C LEU A 158 14.08 17.34 11.92
N CYS A 159 15.26 17.17 11.34
CA CYS A 159 16.34 16.39 11.97
C CYS A 159 16.74 16.98 13.34
N ALA A 160 16.83 18.30 13.47
CA ALA A 160 17.09 18.96 14.76
C ALA A 160 15.98 18.66 15.79
N THR A 161 14.71 18.79 15.38
CA THR A 161 13.56 18.48 16.26
C THR A 161 13.58 17.03 16.75
N LEU A 162 13.89 16.07 15.86
CA LEU A 162 14.00 14.66 16.22
C LEU A 162 15.23 14.40 17.10
N GLN A 163 16.33 15.10 16.83
CA GLN A 163 17.56 15.03 17.64
C GLN A 163 17.32 15.44 19.11
N ASP A 164 16.53 16.47 19.34
CA ASP A 164 16.15 16.91 20.71
C ASP A 164 15.38 15.84 21.47
N ARG A 165 14.74 14.90 20.76
CA ARG A 165 13.93 13.81 21.32
C ARG A 165 14.70 12.48 21.49
N ILE A 166 15.95 12.40 21.09
CA ILE A 166 16.77 11.17 21.15
C ILE A 166 16.82 10.58 22.56
N HIS A 167 16.79 11.42 23.58
CA HIS A 167 16.77 10.99 24.99
C HIS A 167 15.59 10.09 25.35
N ARG A 168 14.49 10.08 24.56
CA ARG A 168 13.31 9.24 24.77
C ARG A 168 13.57 7.76 24.40
N LEU A 169 14.63 7.49 23.63
CA LEU A 169 14.96 6.11 23.24
C LEU A 169 15.57 5.35 24.42
N PRO A 170 15.18 4.09 24.64
CA PRO A 170 15.50 3.35 25.87
C PRO A 170 16.98 2.98 25.96
N ASP A 171 17.65 2.72 24.84
CA ASP A 171 19.02 2.18 24.84
C ASP A 171 20.04 3.11 24.16
N ALA A 172 21.27 3.08 24.67
CA ALA A 172 22.37 3.94 24.21
C ALA A 172 22.70 3.70 22.73
N ARG A 173 22.74 2.43 22.29
CA ARG A 173 23.07 2.08 20.91
C ARG A 173 22.09 2.70 19.90
N SER A 174 20.81 2.63 20.18
CA SER A 174 19.80 3.25 19.31
C SER A 174 19.92 4.77 19.31
N ARG A 175 20.22 5.38 20.48
CA ARG A 175 20.49 6.82 20.56
C ARG A 175 21.65 7.21 19.67
N ASP A 176 22.76 6.48 19.72
CA ASP A 176 23.96 6.79 18.95
C ASP A 176 23.72 6.62 17.44
N LEU A 177 23.11 5.50 17.02
CA LEU A 177 22.84 5.21 15.62
C LEU A 177 21.88 6.24 14.98
N ILE A 178 20.76 6.51 15.67
CA ILE A 178 19.75 7.43 15.15
C ILE A 178 20.26 8.87 15.20
N SER A 179 20.96 9.26 16.27
CA SER A 179 21.60 10.57 16.37
C SER A 179 22.63 10.79 15.25
N GLY A 180 23.47 9.78 14.98
CA GLY A 180 24.46 9.84 13.91
C GLY A 180 23.80 10.05 12.53
N ALA A 181 22.76 9.26 12.22
CA ALA A 181 22.05 9.38 10.96
C ALA A 181 21.34 10.73 10.78
N LEU A 182 20.69 11.24 11.83
CA LEU A 182 20.03 12.55 11.78
C LEU A 182 21.03 13.71 11.65
N LYS A 183 22.17 13.64 12.34
CA LYS A 183 23.25 14.64 12.20
C LYS A 183 23.84 14.65 10.81
N TRP A 184 24.10 13.47 10.25
CA TRP A 184 24.63 13.37 8.89
C TRP A 184 23.65 13.96 7.87
N ALA A 185 22.36 13.59 7.96
CA ALA A 185 21.32 14.10 7.07
C ALA A 185 21.15 15.63 7.19
N ALA A 186 21.26 16.20 8.40
CA ALA A 186 21.22 17.64 8.60
C ALA A 186 22.42 18.37 8.03
N ALA A 187 23.61 17.74 8.05
CA ALA A 187 24.84 18.29 7.47
C ALA A 187 24.85 18.15 5.93
N ASN A 188 24.23 17.10 5.39
CA ASN A 188 24.26 16.76 3.95
C ASN A 188 22.82 16.73 3.33
N PRO A 189 21.99 17.77 3.50
CA PRO A 189 20.57 17.72 3.11
C PRO A 189 20.35 17.64 1.60
N PHE A 190 21.32 18.09 0.80
CA PHE A 190 21.28 18.01 -0.66
C PHE A 190 21.60 16.60 -1.18
N ASP A 191 22.45 15.84 -0.48
CA ASP A 191 22.76 14.47 -0.84
C ASP A 191 21.55 13.56 -0.58
N ILE A 192 20.81 13.80 0.52
CA ILE A 192 19.54 13.12 0.81
C ILE A 192 18.49 13.40 -0.29
N SER A 193 18.52 14.56 -0.95
CA SER A 193 17.52 14.94 -1.97
C SER A 193 16.07 14.71 -1.50
N TYR A 194 15.75 15.18 -0.30
CA TYR A 194 14.54 14.80 0.43
C TYR A 194 13.25 15.23 -0.26
N GLY A 195 13.22 16.42 -0.87
CA GLY A 195 12.06 16.94 -1.59
C GLY A 195 11.85 16.29 -2.96
N VAL A 196 10.70 16.57 -3.56
CA VAL A 196 10.40 16.15 -4.93
C VAL A 196 10.69 17.31 -5.89
N GLY A 197 11.42 17.06 -6.95
CA GLY A 197 11.82 18.14 -7.90
C GLY A 197 10.66 18.73 -8.71
N ASN A 198 9.52 18.02 -8.82
CA ASN A 198 8.38 18.42 -9.64
C ASN A 198 7.06 17.78 -9.16
N LYS A 199 5.95 18.17 -9.84
CA LYS A 199 4.61 17.68 -9.51
C LYS A 199 4.44 16.18 -9.79
N ASP A 200 5.01 15.68 -10.86
CA ASP A 200 4.86 14.28 -11.27
C ASP A 200 5.58 13.35 -10.29
N SER A 201 6.78 13.75 -9.82
CA SER A 201 7.49 13.03 -8.75
C SER A 201 6.71 13.03 -7.42
N ALA A 202 5.96 14.09 -7.10
CA ALA A 202 5.10 14.12 -5.93
C ALA A 202 3.93 13.12 -6.04
N LEU A 203 3.43 12.86 -7.24
CA LEU A 203 2.42 11.83 -7.46
C LEU A 203 3.00 10.42 -7.23
N GLN A 204 4.23 10.16 -7.66
CA GLN A 204 4.87 8.83 -7.52
C GLN A 204 5.04 8.38 -6.07
N ILE A 205 5.19 9.30 -5.13
CA ILE A 205 5.31 9.00 -3.70
C ILE A 205 3.97 9.12 -2.95
N SER A 206 2.88 9.42 -3.66
CA SER A 206 1.55 9.57 -3.05
C SER A 206 1.01 8.23 -2.53
N PRO A 207 0.14 8.24 -1.51
CA PRO A 207 -0.55 7.04 -1.06
C PRO A 207 -1.28 6.29 -2.18
N ASN A 208 -1.79 7.04 -3.18
CA ASN A 208 -2.47 6.46 -4.34
C ASN A 208 -1.54 5.51 -5.10
N LEU A 209 -0.35 5.98 -5.49
CA LEU A 209 0.58 5.15 -6.26
C LEU A 209 1.13 4.00 -5.43
N VAL A 210 1.39 4.22 -4.14
CA VAL A 210 1.82 3.16 -3.21
C VAL A 210 0.75 2.07 -3.08
N GLY A 211 -0.53 2.44 -2.92
CA GLY A 211 -1.63 1.49 -2.90
C GLY A 211 -1.82 0.77 -4.23
N PHE A 212 -1.72 1.47 -5.35
CA PHE A 212 -1.84 0.89 -6.69
C PHE A 212 -0.71 -0.08 -7.01
N GLN A 213 0.51 0.18 -6.53
CA GLN A 213 1.64 -0.75 -6.60
C GLN A 213 1.29 -2.10 -5.95
N GLN A 214 0.70 -2.08 -4.76
CA GLN A 214 0.27 -3.31 -4.08
C GLN A 214 -0.83 -4.05 -4.84
N VAL A 215 -1.75 -3.32 -5.47
CA VAL A 215 -2.78 -3.91 -6.35
C VAL A 215 -2.15 -4.68 -7.51
N LEU A 216 -1.17 -4.09 -8.21
CA LEU A 216 -0.48 -4.74 -9.34
C LEU A 216 0.29 -5.99 -8.88
N GLN A 217 1.03 -5.90 -7.78
CA GLN A 217 1.77 -7.04 -7.21
C GLN A 217 0.83 -8.17 -6.79
N SER A 218 -0.30 -7.83 -6.18
CA SER A 218 -1.30 -8.83 -5.80
C SER A 218 -1.98 -9.47 -7.00
N ALA A 219 -2.31 -8.70 -8.03
CA ALA A 219 -2.86 -9.25 -9.26
C ALA A 219 -1.88 -10.26 -9.87
N ALA A 220 -0.57 -9.96 -9.90
CA ALA A 220 0.48 -10.86 -10.35
C ALA A 220 0.55 -12.13 -9.50
N ALA A 221 0.63 -11.98 -8.17
CA ALA A 221 0.70 -13.11 -7.24
C ALA A 221 -0.53 -14.03 -7.31
N GLN A 222 -1.74 -13.45 -7.42
CA GLN A 222 -2.97 -14.23 -7.57
C GLN A 222 -3.05 -14.94 -8.92
N ALA A 223 -2.57 -14.31 -9.99
CA ALA A 223 -2.49 -14.92 -11.31
C ALA A 223 -1.54 -16.13 -11.29
N GLN A 224 -0.36 -15.98 -10.68
CA GLN A 224 0.61 -17.05 -10.48
C GLN A 224 0.02 -18.20 -9.66
N LYS A 225 -0.55 -17.90 -8.49
CA LYS A 225 -1.16 -18.93 -7.60
C LYS A 225 -2.29 -19.72 -8.27
N GLN A 226 -2.97 -19.10 -9.25
CA GLN A 226 -4.04 -19.73 -9.99
C GLN A 226 -3.60 -20.32 -11.35
N SER A 227 -2.30 -20.24 -11.69
CA SER A 227 -1.73 -20.64 -13.00
C SER A 227 -2.50 -19.98 -14.17
N ARG A 228 -2.75 -18.67 -14.06
CA ARG A 228 -3.51 -17.87 -15.03
C ARG A 228 -2.74 -16.62 -15.41
N GLN A 229 -3.00 -16.14 -16.63
CA GLN A 229 -2.56 -14.80 -17.04
C GLN A 229 -3.63 -13.76 -16.72
N VAL A 230 -3.22 -12.56 -16.38
CA VAL A 230 -4.10 -11.39 -16.30
C VAL A 230 -4.48 -10.98 -17.72
N ARG A 231 -5.78 -10.96 -18.01
CA ARG A 231 -6.32 -10.61 -19.33
C ARG A 231 -6.81 -9.17 -19.43
N GLN A 232 -7.21 -8.60 -18.30
CA GLN A 232 -7.72 -7.24 -18.22
C GLN A 232 -7.58 -6.73 -16.78
N ILE A 233 -7.26 -5.45 -16.66
CA ILE A 233 -7.29 -4.70 -15.40
C ILE A 233 -8.14 -3.47 -15.65
N VAL A 234 -9.35 -3.44 -15.07
CA VAL A 234 -10.25 -2.30 -15.15
C VAL A 234 -10.10 -1.52 -13.84
N VAL A 235 -9.82 -0.23 -13.96
CA VAL A 235 -9.59 0.66 -12.80
C VAL A 235 -10.62 1.78 -12.84
N ASP A 236 -11.22 2.11 -11.70
CA ASP A 236 -12.10 3.27 -11.64
C ASP A 236 -11.34 4.55 -11.96
N ARG A 237 -11.96 5.40 -12.79
CA ARG A 237 -11.29 6.55 -13.41
C ARG A 237 -11.04 7.66 -12.40
N GLN A 238 -9.77 7.96 -12.16
CA GLN A 238 -9.31 9.12 -11.42
C GLN A 238 -8.42 10.01 -12.30
N THR A 239 -8.99 11.05 -12.87
CA THR A 239 -8.31 11.92 -13.85
C THR A 239 -6.93 12.40 -13.38
N GLN A 240 -6.77 12.62 -12.06
CA GLN A 240 -5.52 13.08 -11.47
C GLN A 240 -4.40 12.03 -11.49
N PHE A 241 -4.74 10.73 -11.39
CA PHE A 241 -3.76 9.66 -11.18
C PHE A 241 -3.63 8.69 -12.35
N ASN A 242 -4.58 8.64 -13.27
CA ASN A 242 -4.61 7.68 -14.37
C ASN A 242 -3.28 7.60 -15.14
N ARG A 243 -2.69 8.76 -15.44
CA ARG A 243 -1.39 8.82 -16.14
C ARG A 243 -0.29 8.19 -15.30
N ALA A 244 -0.15 8.59 -14.04
CA ALA A 244 0.89 8.08 -13.15
C ALA A 244 0.72 6.58 -12.84
N GLN A 245 -0.52 6.11 -12.71
CA GLN A 245 -0.83 4.68 -12.56
C GLN A 245 -0.49 3.89 -13.83
N GLY A 246 -0.76 4.46 -15.00
CA GLY A 246 -0.37 3.86 -16.30
C GLY A 246 1.14 3.74 -16.43
N GLU A 247 1.89 4.82 -16.15
CA GLU A 247 3.36 4.85 -16.16
C GLU A 247 3.96 3.82 -15.19
N LEU A 248 3.40 3.69 -13.99
CA LEU A 248 3.82 2.66 -13.01
C LEU A 248 3.59 1.25 -13.54
N ALA A 249 2.42 1.00 -14.15
CA ALA A 249 2.11 -0.30 -14.74
C ALA A 249 3.05 -0.64 -15.91
N ASP A 250 3.46 0.35 -16.70
CA ASP A 250 4.42 0.18 -17.80
C ASP A 250 5.82 -0.16 -17.27
N ILE A 251 6.27 0.49 -16.19
CA ILE A 251 7.53 0.16 -15.50
C ILE A 251 7.48 -1.30 -15.02
N TYR A 252 6.40 -1.70 -14.36
CA TYR A 252 6.26 -3.05 -13.82
C TYR A 252 6.19 -4.11 -14.93
N ARG A 253 5.54 -3.79 -16.04
CA ARG A 253 5.52 -4.64 -17.23
C ARG A 253 6.92 -4.81 -17.82
N ALA A 254 7.72 -3.74 -17.90
CA ALA A 254 9.10 -3.79 -18.36
C ALA A 254 10.02 -4.61 -17.43
N MET A 255 9.71 -4.65 -16.13
CA MET A 255 10.44 -5.46 -15.13
C MET A 255 9.97 -6.91 -15.07
N ARG A 256 9.00 -7.31 -15.89
CA ARG A 256 8.50 -8.68 -15.91
C ARG A 256 9.62 -9.69 -16.14
N GLY A 257 9.56 -10.82 -15.44
CA GLY A 257 10.58 -11.85 -15.46
C GLY A 257 11.73 -11.64 -14.50
N HIS A 258 11.80 -10.50 -13.83
CA HIS A 258 12.87 -10.20 -12.88
C HIS A 258 12.46 -10.55 -11.45
N LYS A 259 13.44 -11.00 -10.68
CA LYS A 259 13.38 -11.12 -9.23
C LYS A 259 14.53 -10.35 -8.63
N GLN A 260 14.27 -9.58 -7.61
CA GLN A 260 15.29 -8.84 -6.89
C GLN A 260 15.21 -9.15 -5.40
N SER A 261 16.32 -9.66 -4.84
CA SER A 261 16.47 -9.72 -3.38
C SER A 261 16.66 -8.32 -2.83
N MET A 262 15.91 -8.00 -1.80
CA MET A 262 16.04 -6.71 -1.09
C MET A 262 17.04 -6.79 0.07
N GLY A 263 17.72 -7.93 0.21
CA GLY A 263 18.71 -8.19 1.25
C GLY A 263 18.41 -9.46 2.04
N PRO A 264 19.39 -9.97 2.80
CA PRO A 264 19.24 -11.19 3.59
C PRO A 264 18.07 -11.09 4.59
N GLY A 265 17.13 -12.02 4.52
CA GLY A 265 15.93 -12.04 5.38
C GLY A 265 14.87 -11.00 5.04
N MET A 266 15.10 -10.19 4.01
CA MET A 266 14.10 -9.25 3.49
C MET A 266 13.21 -9.92 2.44
N PRO A 267 11.97 -9.42 2.22
CA PRO A 267 11.12 -9.91 1.13
C PRO A 267 11.80 -9.78 -0.23
N GLU A 268 11.57 -10.75 -1.12
CA GLU A 268 11.93 -10.61 -2.54
C GLU A 268 10.91 -9.71 -3.26
N LEU A 269 11.42 -8.86 -4.13
CA LEU A 269 10.61 -8.18 -5.12
C LEU A 269 10.45 -9.11 -6.34
N ASP A 270 9.34 -9.87 -6.37
CA ASP A 270 9.05 -10.81 -7.46
C ASP A 270 8.20 -10.16 -8.55
N MET A 271 8.82 -9.78 -9.65
CA MET A 271 8.20 -9.21 -10.84
C MET A 271 7.96 -10.25 -11.95
N THR A 272 8.16 -11.55 -11.68
CA THR A 272 8.11 -12.62 -12.70
C THR A 272 6.79 -12.63 -13.48
N ASN A 273 5.67 -12.43 -12.81
CA ASN A 273 4.34 -12.56 -13.39
C ASN A 273 3.57 -11.24 -13.48
N MET A 274 4.28 -10.11 -13.57
CA MET A 274 3.62 -8.82 -13.75
C MET A 274 2.70 -8.83 -14.97
N PRO A 275 1.52 -8.18 -14.89
CA PRO A 275 0.57 -8.14 -15.98
C PRO A 275 1.17 -7.57 -17.26
N GLU A 276 0.89 -8.19 -18.41
CA GLU A 276 1.27 -7.67 -19.73
C GLU A 276 0.27 -6.64 -20.27
N VAL A 277 -0.95 -6.68 -19.75
CA VAL A 277 -2.02 -5.78 -20.18
C VAL A 277 -1.96 -4.47 -19.41
N PRO A 278 -2.13 -3.32 -20.09
CA PRO A 278 -2.22 -2.03 -19.43
C PRO A 278 -3.52 -1.91 -18.63
N PRO A 279 -3.56 -1.02 -17.61
CA PRO A 279 -4.80 -0.64 -16.96
C PRO A 279 -5.77 0.04 -17.94
N ASP A 280 -7.04 -0.32 -17.85
CA ASP A 280 -8.15 0.26 -18.60
C ASP A 280 -8.97 1.13 -17.63
N PHE A 281 -8.83 2.44 -17.74
CA PHE A 281 -9.47 3.41 -16.85
C PHE A 281 -10.88 3.74 -17.32
N ARG A 282 -11.89 3.29 -16.60
CA ARG A 282 -13.31 3.48 -16.93
C ARG A 282 -14.06 4.22 -15.82
N PRO A 283 -15.10 4.97 -16.14
CA PRO A 283 -16.08 5.41 -15.14
C PRO A 283 -16.76 4.19 -14.51
N GLY A 284 -17.03 4.27 -13.21
CA GLY A 284 -17.62 3.16 -12.47
C GLY A 284 -19.01 2.72 -12.94
N ASP A 285 -19.76 3.60 -13.65
CA ASP A 285 -21.06 3.30 -14.28
C ASP A 285 -20.95 2.52 -15.59
N GLN A 286 -19.76 2.35 -16.14
CA GLN A 286 -19.50 1.65 -17.39
C GLN A 286 -18.95 0.22 -17.20
N SER A 287 -18.89 -0.28 -15.97
CA SER A 287 -18.36 -1.60 -15.67
C SER A 287 -19.10 -2.25 -14.49
N ALA A 288 -19.75 -3.38 -14.76
CA ALA A 288 -20.36 -4.22 -13.73
C ALA A 288 -19.34 -4.70 -12.68
N GLY A 289 -18.10 -4.91 -13.09
CA GLY A 289 -17.02 -5.28 -12.20
C GLY A 289 -16.62 -4.14 -11.26
N LEU A 290 -16.59 -2.88 -11.75
CA LEU A 290 -16.35 -1.69 -10.94
C LEU A 290 -17.49 -1.44 -9.96
N GLU A 291 -18.72 -1.60 -10.38
CA GLU A 291 -19.90 -1.50 -9.52
C GLU A 291 -19.86 -2.51 -8.36
N LEU A 292 -19.39 -3.75 -8.62
CA LEU A 292 -19.20 -4.74 -7.59
C LEU A 292 -18.06 -4.38 -6.62
N VAL A 293 -16.93 -3.90 -7.13
CA VAL A 293 -15.81 -3.55 -6.25
C VAL A 293 -16.14 -2.34 -5.38
N ASP A 294 -16.86 -1.33 -5.88
CA ASP A 294 -17.36 -0.19 -5.07
C ASP A 294 -18.19 -0.70 -3.87
N VAL A 295 -19.17 -1.57 -4.13
CA VAL A 295 -20.02 -2.13 -3.07
C VAL A 295 -19.20 -2.92 -2.04
N VAL A 296 -18.32 -3.80 -2.48
CA VAL A 296 -17.56 -4.66 -1.55
C VAL A 296 -16.51 -3.84 -0.80
N LEU A 297 -15.86 -2.89 -1.45
CA LEU A 297 -14.88 -1.99 -0.83
C LEU A 297 -15.54 -1.10 0.24
N TRP A 298 -16.73 -0.55 -0.06
CA TRP A 298 -17.48 0.24 0.91
C TRP A 298 -17.85 -0.58 2.17
N VAL A 299 -18.26 -1.83 2.01
CA VAL A 299 -18.55 -2.72 3.14
C VAL A 299 -17.26 -3.05 3.90
N ALA A 300 -16.17 -3.38 3.19
CA ALA A 300 -14.86 -3.63 3.77
C ALA A 300 -14.36 -2.43 4.61
N LYS A 301 -14.49 -1.22 4.07
CA LYS A 301 -14.12 0.02 4.77
C LYS A 301 -14.93 0.20 6.04
N ARG A 302 -16.25 0.03 5.98
CA ARG A 302 -17.11 0.13 7.18
C ARG A 302 -16.70 -0.88 8.25
N TRP A 303 -16.39 -2.11 7.84
CA TRP A 303 -15.92 -3.14 8.75
C TRP A 303 -14.59 -2.75 9.41
N GLN A 304 -13.63 -2.21 8.62
CA GLN A 304 -12.34 -1.74 9.13
C GLN A 304 -12.44 -0.53 10.07
N GLU A 305 -13.48 0.26 9.92
CA GLU A 305 -13.75 1.47 10.72
C GLU A 305 -14.75 1.19 11.87
N ASP A 306 -15.01 -0.07 12.20
CA ASP A 306 -15.95 -0.52 13.24
C ASP A 306 -17.36 0.10 13.12
N LYS A 307 -17.77 0.44 11.88
CA LYS A 307 -19.08 0.99 11.59
C LYS A 307 -20.14 -0.11 11.47
N PRO A 308 -21.38 0.11 11.94
CA PRO A 308 -22.43 -0.90 11.90
C PRO A 308 -22.67 -1.46 10.50
N LEU A 309 -22.79 -2.79 10.41
CA LEU A 309 -23.16 -3.54 9.22
C LEU A 309 -24.34 -4.45 9.55
N SER A 310 -25.21 -4.72 8.57
CA SER A 310 -26.22 -5.78 8.73
C SER A 310 -25.56 -7.17 8.59
N PRO A 311 -26.14 -8.22 9.19
CA PRO A 311 -25.64 -9.58 9.04
C PRO A 311 -25.47 -10.00 7.59
N GLY A 312 -26.43 -9.67 6.72
CA GLY A 312 -26.38 -10.00 5.30
C GLY A 312 -25.22 -9.32 4.55
N LEU A 313 -24.84 -8.10 4.90
CA LEU A 313 -23.65 -7.43 4.34
C LEU A 313 -22.36 -8.07 4.84
N GLY A 314 -22.31 -8.50 6.11
CA GLY A 314 -21.19 -9.25 6.65
C GLY A 314 -21.00 -10.61 5.94
N GLU A 315 -22.08 -11.35 5.73
CA GLU A 315 -22.06 -12.61 4.97
C GLU A 315 -21.62 -12.40 3.51
N MET A 316 -22.12 -11.37 2.85
CA MET A 316 -21.68 -10.98 1.50
C MET A 316 -20.17 -10.71 1.49
N PHE A 317 -19.69 -9.86 2.38
CA PHE A 317 -18.26 -9.52 2.46
C PHE A 317 -17.41 -10.78 2.67
N ASN A 318 -17.79 -11.64 3.61
CA ASN A 318 -17.08 -12.89 3.86
C ASN A 318 -17.04 -13.80 2.61
N ALA A 319 -18.10 -13.82 1.82
CA ALA A 319 -18.16 -14.61 0.59
C ALA A 319 -17.10 -14.14 -0.44
N PHE A 320 -16.90 -12.83 -0.59
CA PHE A 320 -15.89 -12.25 -1.47
C PHE A 320 -14.48 -12.36 -0.88
N ALA A 321 -14.31 -12.13 0.43
CA ALA A 321 -13.01 -12.09 1.09
C ALA A 321 -12.41 -13.49 1.35
N LYS A 322 -13.22 -14.56 1.36
CA LYS A 322 -12.84 -15.94 1.75
C LYS A 322 -11.53 -16.44 1.11
N ARG A 323 -11.22 -16.02 -0.10
CA ARG A 323 -10.03 -16.44 -0.86
C ARG A 323 -9.21 -15.25 -1.36
N GLY A 324 -9.50 -14.09 -0.84
CA GLY A 324 -8.76 -12.87 -1.08
C GLY A 324 -7.54 -12.75 -0.18
N GLY A 325 -7.02 -11.55 -0.10
CA GLY A 325 -5.91 -11.19 0.78
C GLY A 325 -6.09 -9.79 1.34
N THR A 326 -5.35 -9.50 2.38
CA THR A 326 -5.21 -8.14 2.92
C THR A 326 -3.74 -7.82 3.05
N ASP A 327 -3.37 -6.59 2.74
CA ASP A 327 -2.03 -6.07 3.02
C ASP A 327 -2.13 -4.58 3.35
N GLU A 328 -1.10 -4.04 4.01
CA GLU A 328 -1.12 -2.66 4.41
C GLU A 328 0.26 -2.01 4.49
N VAL A 329 0.31 -0.73 4.17
CA VAL A 329 1.43 0.15 4.48
C VAL A 329 1.10 0.89 5.76
N SER A 330 1.62 0.38 6.87
CA SER A 330 1.43 0.93 8.21
C SER A 330 2.57 0.48 9.12
N LEU A 331 2.78 1.19 10.22
CA LEU A 331 3.72 0.75 11.25
C LEU A 331 3.25 -0.54 11.92
N SER A 332 1.94 -0.71 12.14
CA SER A 332 1.37 -1.93 12.72
C SER A 332 1.56 -3.15 11.82
N GLY A 333 1.39 -3.00 10.51
CA GLY A 333 1.65 -4.09 9.56
C GLY A 333 3.12 -4.50 9.53
N LEU A 334 4.03 -3.54 9.60
CA LEU A 334 5.46 -3.80 9.70
C LEU A 334 5.83 -4.44 11.05
N GLU A 335 5.20 -4.03 12.16
CA GLU A 335 5.39 -4.63 13.48
C GLU A 335 4.93 -6.10 13.51
N HIS A 336 3.79 -6.39 12.89
CA HIS A 336 3.32 -7.76 12.73
C HIS A 336 4.34 -8.62 11.95
N ARG A 337 4.87 -8.09 10.86
CA ARG A 337 5.92 -8.76 10.07
C ARG A 337 7.20 -8.98 10.88
N TRP A 338 7.63 -7.97 11.62
CA TRP A 338 8.79 -8.07 12.50
C TRP A 338 8.58 -9.13 13.59
N SER A 339 7.41 -9.13 14.25
CA SER A 339 7.07 -10.11 15.28
C SER A 339 7.13 -11.54 14.76
N PHE A 340 6.68 -11.77 13.53
CA PHE A 340 6.81 -13.07 12.87
C PHE A 340 8.30 -13.44 12.68
N LEU A 341 9.11 -12.54 12.14
CA LEU A 341 10.54 -12.79 11.90
C LEU A 341 11.33 -13.00 13.19
N ALA A 342 11.04 -12.21 14.23
CA ALA A 342 11.72 -12.29 15.52
C ALA A 342 11.40 -13.58 16.29
N ASN A 343 10.29 -14.25 15.98
CA ASN A 343 9.89 -15.52 16.58
C ASN A 343 10.25 -16.75 15.75
N LEU A 344 10.92 -16.57 14.60
CA LEU A 344 11.44 -17.71 13.86
C LEU A 344 12.52 -18.41 14.70
N PRO A 345 12.55 -19.76 14.71
CA PRO A 345 13.61 -20.47 15.40
C PRO A 345 14.98 -20.08 14.80
N VAL A 346 15.93 -19.76 15.69
CA VAL A 346 17.31 -19.54 15.28
C VAL A 346 17.85 -20.88 14.73
N PRO A 347 18.37 -20.91 13.49
CA PRO A 347 18.93 -22.13 12.96
C PRO A 347 20.07 -22.67 13.85
N ASP A 348 20.01 -23.92 14.27
CA ASP A 348 21.11 -24.59 14.94
C ASP A 348 22.18 -24.91 13.89
N GLY A 349 23.25 -24.12 13.86
CA GLY A 349 24.39 -24.38 12.98
C GLY A 349 24.95 -23.14 12.28
N PRO A 350 25.99 -23.29 11.46
CA PRO A 350 26.55 -22.20 10.67
C PRO A 350 25.52 -21.71 9.65
N LEU A 351 25.54 -20.40 9.38
CA LEU A 351 24.70 -19.81 8.34
C LEU A 351 24.90 -20.57 7.02
N PRO A 352 23.82 -20.82 6.24
CA PRO A 352 23.92 -21.42 4.93
C PRO A 352 24.98 -20.71 4.06
N ASP A 353 25.76 -21.48 3.29
CA ASP A 353 26.86 -20.95 2.48
C ASP A 353 26.45 -19.84 1.50
N ASP A 354 25.22 -19.90 0.99
CA ASP A 354 24.65 -18.88 0.12
C ASP A 354 24.38 -17.57 0.86
N LEU A 355 23.90 -17.62 2.09
CA LEU A 355 23.73 -16.47 2.97
C LEU A 355 25.08 -15.87 3.39
N THR A 356 26.05 -16.73 3.73
CA THR A 356 27.42 -16.32 4.08
C THR A 356 28.09 -15.64 2.89
N LYS A 357 27.91 -16.17 1.67
CA LYS A 357 28.42 -15.58 0.42
C LYS A 357 27.71 -14.28 0.06
N GLN A 358 26.41 -14.15 0.33
CA GLN A 358 25.69 -12.90 0.14
C GLN A 358 26.17 -11.81 1.09
N ILE A 359 26.36 -12.14 2.37
CA ILE A 359 26.89 -11.22 3.38
C ILE A 359 28.33 -10.79 3.04
N ALA A 360 29.16 -11.70 2.51
CA ALA A 360 30.54 -11.41 2.12
C ALA A 360 30.69 -10.58 0.83
N ARG A 361 29.63 -10.45 0.03
CA ARG A 361 29.62 -9.64 -1.21
C ARG A 361 29.22 -8.19 -0.99
N TRP A 362 28.83 -7.84 0.21
CA TRP A 362 28.44 -6.51 0.67
C TRP A 362 29.44 -5.97 1.72
#